data_ab77524118fa4c0958919b0529472b0a
#
_entry.id   ab77524118fa4c0958919b0529472b0a
#
_cell.length_a   1.000
_cell.length_b   1.000
_cell.length_c   1.000
_cell.angle_alpha   90.00
_cell.angle_beta   90.00
_cell.angle_gamma   90.00
#
_symmetry.space_group_name_H-M   'P 1'
#
loop_
_entity.id
_entity.type
_entity.pdbx_description
1 polymer ?
#
loop_
_entity_poly.entity_id
_entity_poly.type
_entity_poly.pdbx_seq_one_letter_code
_entity_poly.pdbx_strand_id
1 'polypeptide(L)'
;KLADAAVEGEIDADLLEELIDYAREHDLSNKELASAQALACDKAFEELFQNGYLDDDEYDLYKDLIDTCYMLKEDQKYKYTTISKRCNAIYKIQEKGLLPKVDPEFANVDYREGEDLHFAGPAKLMKEESGAEKLSGGVIAKGTFYKTGGPMVGESPKGWKENGPGVLWITTERIGYRGKKGKFTLEIEDLDHAELAKGLLLYYEKGE
;
A
#
# COMPACT_ATOMS: atom_id res chain seq x y z
N LYS A 1 -20.02 -20.27 0.95
CA LYS A 1 -19.34 -21.31 1.77
C LYS A 1 -17.85 -20.99 2.02
N LEU A 2 -16.97 -21.00 0.97
CA LEU A 2 -15.52 -20.76 1.18
C LEU A 2 -15.25 -19.38 1.78
N ALA A 3 -15.91 -18.32 1.30
CA ALA A 3 -15.77 -16.98 1.85
C ALA A 3 -16.26 -16.91 3.31
N ASP A 4 -17.42 -17.48 3.59
CA ASP A 4 -18.01 -17.46 4.92
C ASP A 4 -17.10 -18.21 5.92
N ALA A 5 -16.64 -19.41 5.54
CA ALA A 5 -15.68 -20.19 6.34
C ALA A 5 -14.34 -19.45 6.57
N ALA A 6 -13.89 -18.67 5.57
CA ALA A 6 -12.69 -17.86 5.73
C ALA A 6 -12.86 -16.76 6.80
N VAL A 7 -14.01 -16.08 6.78
CA VAL A 7 -14.33 -15.03 7.75
C VAL A 7 -14.49 -15.60 9.16
N GLU A 8 -15.04 -16.80 9.26
CA GLU A 8 -15.26 -17.50 10.53
C GLU A 8 -14.01 -18.25 11.05
N GLY A 9 -12.95 -18.35 10.23
CA GLY A 9 -11.73 -19.08 10.59
C GLY A 9 -11.88 -20.59 10.51
N GLU A 10 -12.85 -21.08 9.71
CA GLU A 10 -13.26 -22.48 9.61
C GLU A 10 -12.77 -23.16 8.31
N ILE A 11 -11.69 -22.67 7.71
CA ILE A 11 -11.07 -23.34 6.56
C ILE A 11 -10.27 -24.54 7.07
N ASP A 12 -10.84 -25.72 6.91
CA ASP A 12 -10.22 -27.00 7.27
C ASP A 12 -10.11 -27.97 6.08
N ALA A 13 -9.50 -29.13 6.31
CA ALA A 13 -9.31 -30.14 5.28
C ALA A 13 -10.65 -30.73 4.81
N ASP A 14 -11.63 -30.86 5.70
CA ASP A 14 -12.93 -31.47 5.40
C ASP A 14 -13.73 -30.55 4.47
N LEU A 15 -13.74 -29.24 4.72
CA LEU A 15 -14.33 -28.24 3.84
C LEU A 15 -13.70 -28.26 2.45
N LEU A 16 -12.37 -28.37 2.38
CA LEU A 16 -11.65 -28.39 1.09
C LEU A 16 -11.99 -29.65 0.30
N GLU A 17 -12.08 -30.82 0.95
CA GLU A 17 -12.50 -32.08 0.33
C GLU A 17 -13.94 -31.97 -0.21
N GLU A 18 -14.86 -31.43 0.60
CA GLU A 18 -16.26 -31.17 0.18
C GLU A 18 -16.33 -30.28 -1.07
N LEU A 19 -15.54 -29.20 -1.10
CA LEU A 19 -15.52 -28.29 -2.26
C LEU A 19 -14.93 -28.94 -3.52
N ILE A 20 -13.91 -29.80 -3.36
CA ILE A 20 -13.33 -30.55 -4.47
C ILE A 20 -14.33 -31.57 -5.01
N ASP A 21 -15.03 -32.28 -4.14
CA ASP A 21 -16.05 -33.25 -4.53
C ASP A 21 -17.23 -32.58 -5.23
N TYR A 22 -17.72 -31.46 -4.70
CA TYR A 22 -18.73 -30.64 -5.34
C TYR A 22 -18.31 -30.21 -6.75
N ALA A 23 -17.08 -29.75 -6.90
CA ALA A 23 -16.56 -29.33 -8.21
C ALA A 23 -16.51 -30.50 -9.19
N ARG A 24 -16.16 -31.69 -8.73
CA ARG A 24 -16.12 -32.93 -9.54
C ARG A 24 -17.51 -33.39 -9.92
N GLU A 25 -18.46 -33.40 -8.98
CA GLU A 25 -19.86 -33.80 -9.23
C GLU A 25 -20.56 -32.91 -10.24
N HIS A 26 -20.17 -31.63 -10.31
CA HIS A 26 -20.79 -30.65 -11.20
C HIS A 26 -19.93 -30.36 -12.45
N ASP A 27 -18.91 -31.17 -12.72
CA ASP A 27 -18.02 -31.04 -13.88
C ASP A 27 -17.47 -29.61 -14.06
N LEU A 28 -17.13 -28.92 -12.96
CA LEU A 28 -16.64 -27.54 -13.03
C LEU A 28 -15.27 -27.49 -13.72
N SER A 29 -15.16 -26.65 -14.72
CA SER A 29 -13.89 -26.40 -15.39
C SER A 29 -12.90 -25.61 -14.48
N ASN A 30 -11.60 -25.72 -14.76
CA ASN A 30 -10.58 -24.95 -14.04
C ASN A 30 -10.83 -23.43 -14.08
N LYS A 31 -11.45 -22.94 -15.16
CA LYS A 31 -11.82 -21.53 -15.29
C LYS A 31 -12.95 -21.12 -14.32
N GLU A 32 -13.95 -21.98 -14.18
CA GLU A 32 -15.06 -21.75 -13.27
C GLU A 32 -14.58 -21.83 -11.82
N LEU A 33 -13.72 -22.79 -11.48
CA LEU A 33 -13.08 -22.90 -10.17
C LEU A 33 -12.24 -21.65 -9.85
N ALA A 34 -11.40 -21.21 -10.77
CA ALA A 34 -10.61 -19.99 -10.57
C ALA A 34 -11.50 -18.75 -10.35
N SER A 35 -12.62 -18.67 -11.09
CA SER A 35 -13.59 -17.58 -10.93
C SER A 35 -14.30 -17.64 -9.57
N ALA A 36 -14.68 -18.85 -9.13
CA ALA A 36 -15.32 -19.07 -7.82
C ALA A 36 -14.37 -18.72 -6.67
N GLN A 37 -13.10 -19.11 -6.77
CA GLN A 37 -12.08 -18.76 -5.76
C GLN A 37 -11.80 -17.26 -5.72
N ALA A 38 -11.73 -16.59 -6.88
CA ALA A 38 -11.58 -15.13 -6.93
C ALA A 38 -12.77 -14.42 -6.28
N LEU A 39 -14.00 -14.90 -6.55
CA LEU A 39 -15.20 -14.36 -5.91
C LEU A 39 -15.22 -14.59 -4.40
N ALA A 40 -14.70 -15.72 -3.93
CA ALA A 40 -14.58 -15.99 -2.50
C ALA A 40 -13.60 -15.00 -1.83
N CYS A 41 -12.46 -14.72 -2.47
CA CYS A 41 -11.51 -13.72 -1.99
C CYS A 41 -12.14 -12.31 -1.95
N ASP A 42 -12.85 -11.91 -3.02
CA ASP A 42 -13.52 -10.60 -3.07
C ASP A 42 -14.56 -10.45 -1.95
N LYS A 43 -15.42 -11.47 -1.73
CA LYS A 43 -16.44 -11.46 -0.67
C LYS A 43 -15.83 -11.44 0.73
N ALA A 44 -14.89 -12.33 1.01
CA ALA A 44 -14.22 -12.36 2.32
C ALA A 44 -13.53 -11.03 2.62
N PHE A 45 -12.90 -10.42 1.60
CA PHE A 45 -12.30 -9.10 1.75
C PHE A 45 -13.33 -8.02 2.11
N GLU A 46 -14.48 -7.99 1.41
CA GLU A 46 -15.56 -7.04 1.70
C GLU A 46 -16.08 -7.18 3.14
N GLU A 47 -16.19 -8.41 3.64
CA GLU A 47 -16.67 -8.67 5.00
C GLU A 47 -15.64 -8.34 6.07
N LEU A 48 -14.36 -8.66 5.86
CA LEU A 48 -13.28 -8.37 6.81
C LEU A 48 -12.90 -6.89 6.82
N PHE A 49 -13.00 -6.19 5.69
CA PHE A 49 -12.56 -4.80 5.54
C PHE A 49 -13.60 -3.75 5.96
N GLN A 50 -14.60 -4.08 6.75
CA GLN A 50 -15.67 -3.15 7.13
C GLN A 50 -15.19 -1.91 7.91
N ASN A 51 -14.11 -2.06 8.67
CA ASN A 51 -13.52 -0.99 9.48
C ASN A 51 -12.51 -0.11 8.72
N GLY A 52 -12.26 -0.41 7.42
CA GLY A 52 -11.30 0.32 6.60
C GLY A 52 -9.84 -0.14 6.76
N TYR A 53 -9.61 -1.20 7.49
CA TYR A 53 -8.33 -1.90 7.65
C TYR A 53 -8.58 -3.40 7.90
N LEU A 54 -7.53 -4.19 7.94
CA LEU A 54 -7.53 -5.57 8.45
C LEU A 54 -6.66 -5.61 9.70
N ASP A 55 -7.20 -6.08 10.81
CA ASP A 55 -6.38 -6.36 11.98
C ASP A 55 -5.47 -7.58 11.77
N ASP A 56 -4.68 -7.98 12.77
CA ASP A 56 -3.72 -9.06 12.57
C ASP A 56 -4.42 -10.42 12.37
N ASP A 57 -5.53 -10.66 13.07
CA ASP A 57 -6.32 -11.90 12.97
C ASP A 57 -7.05 -11.95 11.62
N GLU A 58 -7.72 -10.86 11.22
CA GLU A 58 -8.40 -10.72 9.93
C GLU A 58 -7.42 -10.86 8.75
N TYR A 59 -6.22 -10.30 8.89
CA TYR A 59 -5.16 -10.43 7.89
C TYR A 59 -4.71 -11.88 7.73
N ASP A 60 -4.52 -12.60 8.83
CA ASP A 60 -4.10 -14.02 8.80
C ASP A 60 -5.20 -14.89 8.20
N LEU A 61 -6.47 -14.71 8.58
CA LEU A 61 -7.61 -15.39 7.97
C LEU A 61 -7.67 -15.17 6.45
N TYR A 62 -7.52 -13.92 6.01
CA TYR A 62 -7.56 -13.61 4.57
C TYR A 62 -6.36 -14.16 3.81
N LYS A 63 -5.20 -14.19 4.44
CA LYS A 63 -3.99 -14.81 3.86
C LYS A 63 -4.17 -16.32 3.69
N ASP A 64 -4.73 -17.00 4.68
CA ASP A 64 -5.00 -18.44 4.61
C ASP A 64 -6.01 -18.76 3.49
N LEU A 65 -7.01 -17.92 3.28
CA LEU A 65 -7.91 -18.03 2.14
C LEU A 65 -7.16 -17.92 0.80
N ILE A 66 -6.29 -16.90 0.63
CA ILE A 66 -5.52 -16.72 -0.60
C ILE A 66 -4.63 -17.95 -0.87
N ASP A 67 -3.96 -18.46 0.16
CA ASP A 67 -3.08 -19.63 0.06
C ASP A 67 -3.87 -20.90 -0.30
N THR A 68 -5.08 -21.04 0.21
CA THR A 68 -6.02 -22.12 -0.10
C THR A 68 -6.53 -22.05 -1.55
N CYS A 69 -6.63 -20.87 -2.12
CA CYS A 69 -7.12 -20.64 -3.48
C CYS A 69 -6.09 -21.00 -4.56
N TYR A 70 -5.84 -22.29 -4.75
CA TYR A 70 -4.78 -22.81 -5.63
C TYR A 70 -5.00 -22.59 -7.12
N MET A 71 -6.24 -22.29 -7.57
CA MET A 71 -6.59 -22.02 -8.98
C MET A 71 -6.45 -20.54 -9.35
N LEU A 72 -6.18 -19.65 -8.39
CA LEU A 72 -5.90 -18.25 -8.68
C LEU A 72 -4.61 -18.12 -9.48
N LYS A 73 -4.62 -17.23 -10.47
CA LYS A 73 -3.40 -16.86 -11.20
C LYS A 73 -2.45 -16.07 -10.31
N GLU A 74 -1.16 -16.11 -10.62
CA GLU A 74 -0.12 -15.41 -9.87
C GLU A 74 -0.37 -13.90 -9.75
N ASP A 75 -0.86 -13.26 -10.80
CA ASP A 75 -1.21 -11.84 -10.79
C ASP A 75 -2.38 -11.53 -9.87
N GLN A 76 -3.37 -12.42 -9.77
CA GLN A 76 -4.49 -12.31 -8.85
C GLN A 76 -4.03 -12.52 -7.39
N LYS A 77 -3.25 -13.57 -7.12
CA LYS A 77 -2.65 -13.81 -5.81
C LYS A 77 -1.81 -12.61 -5.35
N TYR A 78 -0.95 -12.10 -6.23
CA TYR A 78 -0.15 -10.92 -5.96
C TYR A 78 -1.02 -9.69 -5.62
N LYS A 79 -2.10 -9.47 -6.36
CA LYS A 79 -3.06 -8.39 -6.10
C LYS A 79 -3.67 -8.50 -4.71
N TYR A 80 -4.24 -9.66 -4.37
CA TYR A 80 -4.91 -9.89 -3.09
C TYR A 80 -3.92 -9.78 -1.92
N THR A 81 -2.77 -10.41 -2.02
CA THR A 81 -1.71 -10.33 -1.00
C THR A 81 -1.20 -8.90 -0.81
N THR A 82 -1.07 -8.13 -1.89
CA THR A 82 -0.61 -6.74 -1.80
C THR A 82 -1.65 -5.85 -1.12
N ILE A 83 -2.93 -6.04 -1.45
CA ILE A 83 -4.02 -5.27 -0.83
C ILE A 83 -4.11 -5.59 0.67
N SER A 84 -4.14 -6.87 1.04
CA SER A 84 -4.26 -7.27 2.44
C SER A 84 -3.11 -6.77 3.31
N LYS A 85 -1.87 -6.86 2.82
CA LYS A 85 -0.69 -6.28 3.51
C LYS A 85 -0.83 -4.78 3.76
N ARG A 86 -1.38 -4.03 2.80
CA ARG A 86 -1.60 -2.59 2.94
C ARG A 86 -2.68 -2.29 3.96
N CYS A 87 -3.78 -3.05 3.95
CA CYS A 87 -4.86 -2.87 4.91
C CYS A 87 -4.40 -3.20 6.33
N ASN A 88 -3.59 -4.23 6.52
CA ASN A 88 -2.98 -4.53 7.82
C ASN A 88 -1.93 -3.47 8.23
N ALA A 89 -1.19 -2.91 7.29
CA ALA A 89 -0.29 -1.79 7.60
C ALA A 89 -1.06 -0.54 8.09
N ILE A 90 -2.26 -0.27 7.53
CA ILE A 90 -3.13 0.81 8.02
C ILE A 90 -3.54 0.55 9.48
N TYR A 91 -3.98 -0.67 9.80
CA TYR A 91 -4.29 -1.07 11.16
C TYR A 91 -3.10 -0.84 12.12
N LYS A 92 -1.92 -1.32 11.74
CA LYS A 92 -0.70 -1.16 12.56
C LYS A 92 -0.37 0.31 12.83
N ILE A 93 -0.56 1.16 11.83
CA ILE A 93 -0.33 2.60 11.98
C ILE A 93 -1.40 3.24 12.88
N GLN A 94 -2.69 2.98 12.60
CA GLN A 94 -3.80 3.67 13.26
C GLN A 94 -4.05 3.19 14.68
N GLU A 95 -4.04 1.87 14.89
CA GLU A 95 -4.45 1.27 16.15
C GLU A 95 -3.27 0.89 17.04
N LYS A 96 -2.11 0.56 16.45
CA LYS A 96 -0.92 0.18 17.22
C LYS A 96 0.15 1.28 17.29
N GLY A 97 0.02 2.35 16.48
CA GLY A 97 1.06 3.37 16.38
C GLY A 97 2.37 2.84 15.78
N LEU A 98 2.33 1.70 15.09
CA LEU A 98 3.51 1.04 14.55
C LEU A 98 3.66 1.40 13.06
N LEU A 99 4.77 2.02 12.70
CA LEU A 99 5.11 2.23 11.30
C LEU A 99 5.69 0.94 10.70
N PRO A 100 5.21 0.51 9.52
CA PRO A 100 5.76 -0.66 8.83
C PRO A 100 7.22 -0.40 8.47
N LYS A 101 8.06 -1.42 8.65
CA LYS A 101 9.45 -1.39 8.17
C LYS A 101 9.50 -1.90 6.74
N VAL A 102 10.23 -1.19 5.91
CA VAL A 102 10.50 -1.53 4.52
C VAL A 102 11.95 -1.97 4.39
N ASP A 103 12.24 -2.88 3.47
CA ASP A 103 13.61 -3.31 3.21
C ASP A 103 14.49 -2.10 2.86
N PRO A 104 15.61 -1.88 3.58
CA PRO A 104 16.52 -0.76 3.33
C PRO A 104 17.06 -0.66 1.90
N GLU A 105 17.16 -1.77 1.18
CA GLU A 105 17.66 -1.79 -0.19
C GLU A 105 16.78 -1.00 -1.18
N PHE A 106 15.50 -0.77 -0.86
CA PHE A 106 14.59 -0.04 -1.74
C PHE A 106 14.92 1.44 -1.92
N ALA A 107 15.64 2.07 -0.98
CA ALA A 107 15.88 3.51 -1.04
C ALA A 107 17.33 3.90 -1.36
N ASN A 108 18.30 3.00 -1.24
CA ASN A 108 19.74 3.28 -1.39
C ASN A 108 20.16 4.56 -0.65
N VAL A 109 19.90 4.61 0.65
CA VAL A 109 20.18 5.71 1.57
C VAL A 109 21.26 5.28 2.55
N ASP A 110 22.14 6.18 2.92
CA ASP A 110 23.08 5.96 4.03
C ASP A 110 22.30 6.10 5.35
N TYR A 111 21.89 4.97 5.92
CA TYR A 111 21.14 4.93 7.18
C TYR A 111 22.03 5.22 8.37
N ARG A 112 21.49 5.89 9.37
CA ARG A 112 22.11 6.06 10.67
C ARG A 112 21.91 4.81 11.53
N GLU A 113 22.66 4.67 12.59
CA GLU A 113 22.47 3.58 13.55
C GLU A 113 21.06 3.68 14.18
N GLY A 114 20.26 2.62 14.07
CA GLY A 114 18.91 2.58 14.57
C GLY A 114 17.83 3.22 13.68
N GLU A 115 18.22 3.77 12.52
CA GLU A 115 17.28 4.37 11.57
C GLU A 115 16.59 3.29 10.71
N ASP A 116 15.28 3.22 10.76
CA ASP A 116 14.46 2.29 9.98
C ASP A 116 13.82 2.99 8.78
N LEU A 117 13.76 2.30 7.64
CA LEU A 117 13.01 2.75 6.46
C LEU A 117 11.53 2.37 6.61
N HIS A 118 10.63 3.34 6.45
CA HIS A 118 9.19 3.14 6.53
C HIS A 118 8.48 3.29 5.18
N PHE A 119 9.07 4.03 4.27
CA PHE A 119 8.55 4.20 2.92
C PHE A 119 9.68 4.41 1.93
N ALA A 120 9.57 3.79 0.76
CA ALA A 120 10.35 4.12 -0.42
C ALA A 120 9.48 3.93 -1.66
N GLY A 121 9.46 4.93 -2.55
CA GLY A 121 8.64 4.83 -3.74
C GLY A 121 8.98 5.86 -4.81
N PRO A 122 8.55 5.60 -6.06
CA PRO A 122 8.74 6.54 -7.15
C PRO A 122 7.95 7.82 -6.89
N ALA A 123 8.61 8.96 -7.07
CA ALA A 123 8.04 10.28 -6.83
C ALA A 123 8.55 11.29 -7.86
N LYS A 124 7.88 12.44 -7.93
CA LYS A 124 8.32 13.58 -8.71
C LYS A 124 8.51 14.77 -7.78
N LEU A 125 9.66 15.41 -7.86
CA LEU A 125 9.89 16.66 -7.15
C LEU A 125 9.14 17.79 -7.87
N MET A 126 8.35 18.54 -7.12
CA MET A 126 7.65 19.73 -7.60
C MET A 126 8.26 20.98 -6.96
N LYS A 127 8.34 22.06 -7.74
CA LYS A 127 8.70 23.39 -7.24
C LYS A 127 7.60 24.37 -7.59
N GLU A 128 7.26 25.25 -6.69
CA GLU A 128 6.32 26.35 -6.97
C GLU A 128 7.00 27.41 -7.84
N GLU A 129 6.30 27.87 -8.87
CA GLU A 129 6.82 28.91 -9.79
C GLU A 129 6.52 30.35 -9.34
N SER A 130 5.80 30.54 -8.23
CA SER A 130 5.46 31.89 -7.76
C SER A 130 6.67 32.59 -7.15
N GLY A 131 6.99 33.75 -7.66
CA GLY A 131 8.13 34.59 -7.24
C GLY A 131 8.00 35.25 -5.86
N ALA A 132 7.42 34.56 -4.90
CA ALA A 132 7.46 34.91 -3.50
C ALA A 132 8.42 33.97 -2.77
N GLU A 133 9.30 34.58 -2.02
CA GLU A 133 10.37 33.96 -1.27
C GLU A 133 9.95 32.72 -0.47
N LYS A 134 10.84 31.72 -0.50
CA LYS A 134 10.90 30.58 0.41
C LYS A 134 9.71 29.62 0.37
N LEU A 135 9.82 28.63 -0.48
CA LEU A 135 8.96 27.48 -0.35
C LEU A 135 9.68 26.17 -0.53
N SER A 136 9.55 25.45 0.52
CA SER A 136 9.56 24.01 0.63
C SER A 136 9.06 23.35 -0.65
N GLY A 137 9.76 22.34 -1.11
CA GLY A 137 9.36 21.58 -2.28
C GLY A 137 8.17 20.67 -1.99
N GLY A 138 7.28 20.53 -2.93
CA GLY A 138 6.27 19.50 -2.91
C GLY A 138 6.76 18.23 -3.59
N VAL A 139 6.40 17.07 -3.07
CA VAL A 139 6.71 15.78 -3.67
C VAL A 139 5.42 15.07 -4.05
N ILE A 140 5.23 14.79 -5.35
CA ILE A 140 4.15 13.90 -5.78
C ILE A 140 4.68 12.48 -5.74
N ALA A 141 4.28 11.71 -4.75
CA ALA A 141 4.50 10.28 -4.73
C ALA A 141 3.59 9.62 -5.77
N LYS A 142 4.16 8.99 -6.77
CA LYS A 142 3.46 8.00 -7.59
C LYS A 142 3.39 6.69 -6.80
N GLY A 143 2.79 6.75 -5.64
CA GLY A 143 2.36 5.58 -4.92
C GLY A 143 0.92 5.29 -5.31
N THR A 144 0.63 4.06 -5.52
CA THR A 144 -0.73 3.54 -5.68
C THR A 144 -1.53 3.81 -4.42
N PHE A 145 -1.98 5.04 -4.24
CA PHE A 145 -3.10 5.29 -3.36
C PHE A 145 -4.32 4.82 -4.12
N TYR A 146 -4.83 3.68 -3.74
CA TYR A 146 -6.12 3.22 -4.23
C TYR A 146 -7.20 4.15 -3.68
N LYS A 147 -7.55 5.12 -4.48
CA LYS A 147 -8.96 5.48 -4.58
C LYS A 147 -9.54 4.40 -5.48
N THR A 148 -10.56 3.71 -5.03
CA THR A 148 -11.41 2.89 -5.89
C THR A 148 -11.70 3.67 -7.17
N GLY A 149 -11.02 3.34 -8.29
CA GLY A 149 -11.26 4.03 -9.55
C GLY A 149 -10.01 4.62 -10.23
N GLY A 150 -8.95 3.86 -10.42
CA GLY A 150 -7.91 4.11 -11.42
C GLY A 150 -6.69 4.94 -10.97
N PRO A 151 -5.59 4.88 -11.72
CA PRO A 151 -4.39 5.63 -11.41
C PRO A 151 -4.67 7.12 -11.57
N MET A 152 -4.41 7.89 -10.51
CA MET A 152 -4.43 9.36 -10.62
C MET A 152 -3.24 9.82 -11.47
N VAL A 153 -3.48 10.00 -12.76
CA VAL A 153 -2.66 10.90 -13.59
C VAL A 153 -3.19 12.31 -13.29
N GLY A 154 -2.70 12.91 -12.20
CA GLY A 154 -3.02 14.30 -11.89
C GLY A 154 -2.20 15.22 -12.80
N GLU A 155 -2.85 16.17 -13.45
CA GLU A 155 -2.17 17.36 -13.97
C GLU A 155 -1.45 18.05 -12.81
N SER A 156 -0.26 18.59 -13.09
CA SER A 156 0.48 19.39 -12.10
C SER A 156 -0.43 20.53 -11.61
N PRO A 157 -0.53 20.77 -10.30
CA PRO A 157 -1.28 21.90 -9.79
C PRO A 157 -0.81 23.21 -10.47
N LYS A 158 -1.74 24.14 -10.75
CA LYS A 158 -1.36 25.43 -11.34
C LYS A 158 -0.34 26.14 -10.45
N GLY A 159 0.75 26.61 -11.04
CA GLY A 159 1.83 27.29 -10.32
C GLY A 159 2.97 26.36 -9.85
N TRP A 160 2.90 25.06 -10.15
CA TRP A 160 3.95 24.10 -9.78
C TRP A 160 4.65 23.56 -11.01
N LYS A 161 5.96 23.51 -10.98
CA LYS A 161 6.82 22.95 -12.02
C LYS A 161 7.42 21.62 -11.60
N GLU A 162 7.27 20.63 -12.49
CA GLU A 162 7.89 19.33 -12.30
C GLU A 162 9.41 19.40 -12.47
N ASN A 163 10.16 19.03 -11.43
CA ASN A 163 11.62 19.00 -11.44
C ASN A 163 12.20 17.61 -11.78
N GLY A 164 11.34 16.64 -12.11
CA GLY A 164 11.71 15.33 -12.63
C GLY A 164 11.40 14.16 -11.70
N PRO A 165 11.52 12.93 -12.23
CA PRO A 165 11.29 11.72 -11.47
C PRO A 165 12.46 11.37 -10.56
N GLY A 166 12.15 10.69 -9.45
CA GLY A 166 13.11 10.18 -8.48
C GLY A 166 12.46 9.20 -7.52
N VAL A 167 13.07 9.02 -6.38
CA VAL A 167 12.59 8.20 -5.27
C VAL A 167 12.41 9.08 -4.04
N LEU A 168 11.20 9.07 -3.49
CA LEU A 168 10.90 9.58 -2.16
C LEU A 168 11.14 8.45 -1.16
N TRP A 169 11.75 8.77 -0.03
CA TRP A 169 11.91 7.84 1.07
C TRP A 169 11.61 8.53 2.41
N ILE A 170 11.10 7.77 3.36
CA ILE A 170 10.80 8.23 4.72
C ILE A 170 11.36 7.19 5.69
N THR A 171 12.16 7.68 6.62
CA THR A 171 12.72 6.87 7.70
C THR A 171 12.15 7.31 9.05
N THR A 172 12.60 6.69 10.12
CA THR A 172 12.28 7.10 11.48
C THR A 172 12.70 8.55 11.77
N GLU A 173 13.75 9.05 11.12
CA GLU A 173 14.39 10.33 11.44
C GLU A 173 14.25 11.36 10.33
N ARG A 174 14.16 10.94 9.07
CA ARG A 174 14.30 11.83 7.92
C ARG A 174 13.27 11.56 6.82
N ILE A 175 12.96 12.61 6.08
CA ILE A 175 12.30 12.52 4.77
C ILE A 175 13.30 12.93 3.72
N GLY A 176 13.41 12.20 2.63
CA GLY A 176 14.30 12.58 1.56
C GLY A 176 13.82 12.20 0.18
N TYR A 177 14.35 12.90 -0.79
CA TYR A 177 14.13 12.66 -2.20
C TYR A 177 15.45 12.62 -2.95
N ARG A 178 15.58 11.68 -3.88
CA ARG A 178 16.71 11.60 -4.79
C ARG A 178 16.23 11.43 -6.22
N GLY A 179 16.54 12.36 -7.09
CA GLY A 179 16.26 12.32 -8.52
C GLY A 179 17.42 12.88 -9.36
N LYS A 180 17.33 12.71 -10.69
CA LYS A 180 18.36 13.22 -11.61
C LYS A 180 18.54 14.75 -11.56
N LYS A 181 17.47 15.47 -11.26
CA LYS A 181 17.42 16.93 -11.29
C LYS A 181 17.39 17.59 -9.90
N GLY A 182 17.47 16.83 -8.84
CA GLY A 182 17.47 17.35 -7.48
C GLY A 182 17.50 16.27 -6.42
N LYS A 183 17.93 16.67 -5.24
CA LYS A 183 17.90 15.87 -4.03
C LYS A 183 17.61 16.79 -2.86
N PHE A 184 16.95 16.28 -1.85
CA PHE A 184 16.87 16.90 -0.54
C PHE A 184 16.84 15.83 0.55
N THR A 185 17.17 16.23 1.74
CA THR A 185 16.97 15.45 2.97
C THR A 185 16.59 16.46 4.04
N LEU A 186 15.54 16.14 4.79
CA LEU A 186 14.97 16.94 5.85
C LEU A 186 14.83 16.07 7.09
N GLU A 187 15.31 16.53 8.21
CA GLU A 187 15.12 15.87 9.50
C GLU A 187 13.64 16.01 9.90
N ILE A 188 13.03 14.94 10.44
CA ILE A 188 11.62 15.00 10.86
C ILE A 188 11.43 16.01 11.99
N GLU A 189 12.43 16.19 12.84
CA GLU A 189 12.40 17.18 13.92
C GLU A 189 12.36 18.64 13.43
N ASP A 190 12.81 18.90 12.21
CA ASP A 190 12.79 20.21 11.57
C ASP A 190 11.48 20.51 10.84
N LEU A 191 10.59 19.51 10.74
CA LEU A 191 9.25 19.70 10.19
C LEU A 191 8.36 20.45 11.17
N ASP A 192 7.69 21.48 10.67
CA ASP A 192 6.57 22.10 11.38
C ASP A 192 5.32 21.24 11.18
N HIS A 193 4.99 20.99 9.92
CA HIS A 193 3.91 20.09 9.56
C HIS A 193 4.05 19.55 8.13
N ALA A 194 3.28 18.53 7.82
CA ALA A 194 3.18 17.97 6.48
C ALA A 194 1.72 17.72 6.12
N GLU A 195 1.36 17.99 4.88
CA GLU A 195 0.02 17.78 4.35
C GLU A 195 0.06 16.83 3.16
N LEU A 196 -0.90 15.92 3.09
CA LEU A 196 -1.14 15.09 1.93
C LEU A 196 -2.42 15.54 1.22
N ALA A 197 -2.27 16.29 0.14
CA ALA A 197 -3.39 16.78 -0.64
C ALA A 197 -3.35 16.27 -2.07
N LYS A 198 -4.38 15.54 -2.51
CA LYS A 198 -4.51 15.02 -3.90
C LYS A 198 -3.25 14.27 -4.42
N GLY A 199 -2.56 13.54 -3.55
CA GLY A 199 -1.33 12.82 -3.90
C GLY A 199 -0.06 13.67 -3.92
N LEU A 200 -0.14 14.92 -3.47
CA LEU A 200 0.98 15.83 -3.26
C LEU A 200 1.30 15.85 -1.76
N LEU A 201 2.53 15.51 -1.40
CA LEU A 201 3.06 15.72 -0.06
C LEU A 201 3.67 17.13 0.00
N LEU A 202 3.05 18.01 0.76
CA LEU A 202 3.57 19.32 1.12
C LEU A 202 4.26 19.20 2.48
N TYR A 203 5.40 19.83 2.64
CA TYR A 203 6.09 19.92 3.92
C TYR A 203 6.54 21.35 4.20
N TYR A 204 6.57 21.69 5.47
CA TYR A 204 6.92 23.02 5.96
C TYR A 204 8.02 22.90 7.01
N GLU A 205 9.09 23.65 6.85
CA GLU A 205 10.21 23.65 7.78
C GLU A 205 9.95 24.64 8.93
N LYS A 206 10.40 24.30 10.15
CA LYS A 206 10.30 25.22 11.30
C LYS A 206 11.10 26.48 11.07
N GLY A 207 10.47 27.64 11.30
CA GLY A 207 11.12 28.94 11.25
C GLY A 207 11.11 29.63 9.89
N GLU A 208 10.30 29.15 8.96
CA GLU A 208 9.99 29.83 7.70
C GLU A 208 8.65 30.58 7.72
#